data_da9f063b111bd0de11658a967f620613
#
_entry.id   da9f063b111bd0de11658a967f620613
#
_cell.length_a   1.000
_cell.length_b   1.000
_cell.length_c   1.000
_cell.angle_alpha   90.00
_cell.angle_beta   90.00
_cell.angle_gamma   90.00
#
_symmetry.space_group_name_H-M   'P 1'
#
loop_
_entity.id
_entity.type
_entity.pdbx_description
1 polymer ?
#
loop_
_entity_poly.entity_id
_entity_poly.type
_entity_poly.pdbx_seq_one_letter_code
_entity_poly.pdbx_strand_id
1 'polypeptide(L)'
;MAGVERLVDGPIQVNTDLPDSALTREEIIERNLRVVEAHFHNENPEHVEEAIALYGENISWEAPTRGIVMDNPGDILEAYRGIFRTVAYRKVIPLRRFATEQFVFDDQIGHVTLVGDEMPNIPYPVGTELCVRLAHVFEMKDGKIVREIAYEMWRKEGAPNAVDFIPAGAREILFEPGAEHAS
;
A
#
# COMPACT_ATOMS: atom_id res chain seq x y z
N MET A 1 5.88 10.97 22.48
CA MET A 1 6.16 9.56 22.30
C MET A 1 5.33 9.11 21.12
N ALA A 2 5.95 8.68 20.02
CA ALA A 2 5.24 8.09 18.89
C ALA A 2 4.57 6.80 19.36
N GLY A 3 3.26 6.64 19.10
CA GLY A 3 2.55 5.42 19.42
C GLY A 3 3.00 4.32 18.47
N VAL A 4 3.56 3.24 18.99
CA VAL A 4 3.77 1.99 18.25
C VAL A 4 2.42 1.28 18.26
N GLU A 5 1.72 1.28 17.14
CA GLU A 5 0.54 0.42 16.97
C GLU A 5 0.98 -0.96 16.50
N ARG A 6 0.50 -2.00 17.20
CA ARG A 6 0.50 -3.36 16.65
C ARG A 6 -0.65 -3.46 15.65
N LEU A 7 -0.39 -4.10 14.50
CA LEU A 7 -1.45 -4.47 13.57
C LEU A 7 -2.51 -5.30 14.31
N VAL A 8 -3.78 -5.03 14.02
CA VAL A 8 -4.89 -5.82 14.56
C VAL A 8 -4.79 -7.23 13.96
N ASP A 9 -4.89 -8.27 14.77
CA ASP A 9 -4.90 -9.65 14.27
C ASP A 9 -6.14 -9.88 13.38
N GLY A 10 -5.92 -10.38 12.17
CA GLY A 10 -6.95 -10.72 11.19
C GLY A 10 -7.28 -9.60 10.18
N PRO A 11 -8.01 -9.94 9.09
CA PRO A 11 -8.31 -9.00 8.02
C PRO A 11 -9.34 -7.95 8.45
N ILE A 12 -9.19 -6.73 7.96
CA ILE A 12 -10.22 -5.70 8.09
C ILE A 12 -11.26 -5.89 6.98
N GLN A 13 -12.53 -6.03 7.40
CA GLN A 13 -13.68 -6.10 6.49
C GLN A 13 -14.36 -4.74 6.38
N VAL A 14 -14.71 -4.33 5.16
CA VAL A 14 -15.47 -3.11 4.90
C VAL A 14 -16.73 -3.46 4.12
N ASN A 15 -17.88 -2.99 4.60
CA ASN A 15 -19.11 -3.13 3.84
C ASN A 15 -19.11 -2.12 2.67
N THR A 16 -19.17 -2.64 1.46
CA THR A 16 -19.21 -1.89 0.20
C THR A 16 -20.46 -2.14 -0.62
N ASP A 17 -21.55 -2.66 0.00
CA ASP A 17 -22.76 -3.08 -0.70
C ASP A 17 -23.62 -1.90 -1.20
N LEU A 18 -23.47 -0.72 -0.59
CA LEU A 18 -24.25 0.45 -0.98
C LEU A 18 -23.53 1.20 -2.13
N PRO A 19 -24.25 1.52 -3.22
CA PRO A 19 -23.68 2.37 -4.28
C PRO A 19 -23.52 3.81 -3.78
N ASP A 20 -22.65 4.59 -4.44
CA ASP A 20 -22.41 6.00 -4.12
C ASP A 20 -23.68 6.84 -4.12
N SER A 21 -24.62 6.52 -5.04
CA SER A 21 -25.92 7.22 -5.16
C SER A 21 -26.84 7.07 -3.95
N ALA A 22 -26.56 6.11 -3.06
CA ALA A 22 -27.35 5.87 -1.83
C ALA A 22 -26.75 6.54 -0.59
N LEU A 23 -25.61 7.21 -0.72
CA LEU A 23 -24.82 7.79 0.37
C LEU A 23 -24.70 9.32 0.21
N THR A 24 -24.50 10.00 1.33
CA THR A 24 -24.08 11.40 1.33
C THR A 24 -22.59 11.49 0.94
N ARG A 25 -22.17 12.71 0.57
CA ARG A 25 -20.77 13.00 0.26
C ARG A 25 -19.82 12.59 1.39
N GLU A 26 -20.17 12.94 2.61
CA GLU A 26 -19.38 12.65 3.81
C GLU A 26 -19.26 11.14 4.05
N GLU A 27 -20.34 10.38 3.85
CA GLU A 27 -20.36 8.93 3.99
C GLU A 27 -19.50 8.24 2.91
N ILE A 28 -19.53 8.75 1.66
CA ILE A 28 -18.67 8.25 0.58
C ILE A 28 -17.20 8.46 0.94
N ILE A 29 -16.81 9.68 1.36
CA ILE A 29 -15.44 10.01 1.74
C ILE A 29 -14.96 9.11 2.89
N GLU A 30 -15.76 8.95 3.94
CA GLU A 30 -15.44 8.11 5.08
C GLU A 30 -15.29 6.63 4.68
N ARG A 31 -16.19 6.13 3.84
CA ARG A 31 -16.10 4.76 3.31
C ARG A 31 -14.82 4.57 2.49
N ASN A 32 -14.50 5.50 1.58
CA ASN A 32 -13.31 5.43 0.75
C ASN A 32 -12.02 5.38 1.59
N LEU A 33 -11.94 6.20 2.64
CA LEU A 33 -10.82 6.14 3.59
C LEU A 33 -10.72 4.78 4.28
N ARG A 34 -11.85 4.21 4.72
CA ARG A 34 -11.87 2.87 5.34
C ARG A 34 -11.50 1.76 4.37
N VAL A 35 -11.92 1.85 3.11
CA VAL A 35 -11.56 0.86 2.08
C VAL A 35 -10.05 0.86 1.84
N VAL A 36 -9.42 2.04 1.69
CA VAL A 36 -7.98 2.13 1.48
C VAL A 36 -7.21 1.72 2.75
N GLU A 37 -7.71 2.03 3.94
CA GLU A 37 -7.11 1.54 5.19
C GLU A 37 -7.15 0.01 5.28
N ALA A 38 -8.30 -0.60 4.96
CA ALA A 38 -8.44 -2.05 4.93
C ALA A 38 -7.55 -2.70 3.86
N HIS A 39 -7.44 -2.07 2.69
CA HIS A 39 -6.57 -2.53 1.61
C HIS A 39 -5.12 -2.63 2.09
N PHE A 40 -4.53 -1.56 2.61
CA PHE A 40 -3.16 -1.57 3.14
C PHE A 40 -2.97 -2.52 4.33
N HIS A 41 -3.96 -2.60 5.23
CA HIS A 41 -3.88 -3.52 6.38
C HIS A 41 -3.83 -4.98 5.92
N ASN A 42 -4.60 -5.32 4.88
CA ASN A 42 -4.70 -6.67 4.35
C ASN A 42 -3.58 -7.01 3.34
N GLU A 43 -2.71 -6.05 2.98
CA GLU A 43 -1.52 -6.27 2.14
C GLU A 43 -0.43 -7.02 2.89
N ASN A 44 -0.67 -8.27 3.18
CA ASN A 44 0.28 -9.18 3.81
C ASN A 44 0.04 -10.62 3.28
N PRO A 45 1.00 -11.54 3.45
CA PRO A 45 0.89 -12.89 2.89
C PRO A 45 -0.35 -13.68 3.33
N GLU A 46 -0.91 -13.38 4.51
CA GLU A 46 -2.05 -14.12 5.08
C GLU A 46 -3.40 -13.58 4.57
N HIS A 47 -3.48 -12.30 4.21
CA HIS A 47 -4.74 -11.61 3.93
C HIS A 47 -4.77 -10.88 2.57
N VAL A 48 -3.82 -11.14 1.68
CA VAL A 48 -3.74 -10.46 0.38
C VAL A 48 -4.98 -10.67 -0.49
N GLU A 49 -5.66 -11.81 -0.37
CA GLU A 49 -6.89 -12.07 -1.12
C GLU A 49 -8.02 -11.13 -0.68
N GLU A 50 -8.09 -10.79 0.60
CA GLU A 50 -9.01 -9.78 1.14
C GLU A 50 -8.65 -8.36 0.69
N ALA A 51 -7.36 -8.05 0.52
CA ALA A 51 -6.94 -6.78 -0.07
C ALA A 51 -7.41 -6.68 -1.54
N ILE A 52 -7.18 -7.73 -2.34
CA ILE A 52 -7.61 -7.81 -3.74
C ILE A 52 -9.14 -7.80 -3.88
N ALA A 53 -9.89 -8.35 -2.93
CA ALA A 53 -11.36 -8.32 -2.95
C ALA A 53 -11.95 -6.90 -2.84
N LEU A 54 -11.16 -5.90 -2.45
CA LEU A 54 -11.56 -4.48 -2.44
C LEU A 54 -11.46 -3.82 -3.81
N TYR A 55 -10.84 -4.45 -4.78
CA TYR A 55 -10.80 -3.97 -6.17
C TYR A 55 -12.13 -4.20 -6.90
N GLY A 56 -12.43 -3.32 -7.85
CA GLY A 56 -13.51 -3.50 -8.81
C GLY A 56 -13.12 -4.47 -9.93
N GLU A 57 -14.13 -4.97 -10.65
CA GLU A 57 -13.92 -5.94 -11.74
C GLU A 57 -13.01 -5.43 -12.87
N ASN A 58 -13.01 -4.11 -13.12
CA ASN A 58 -12.21 -3.46 -14.16
C ASN A 58 -11.10 -2.62 -13.55
N ILE A 59 -10.37 -3.18 -12.59
CA ILE A 59 -9.23 -2.52 -11.95
C ILE A 59 -8.10 -2.22 -12.95
N SER A 60 -7.49 -1.05 -12.81
CA SER A 60 -6.16 -0.76 -13.37
C SER A 60 -5.17 -0.53 -12.22
N TRP A 61 -4.12 -1.34 -12.16
CA TRP A 61 -3.03 -1.20 -11.19
C TRP A 61 -1.74 -0.77 -11.90
N GLU A 62 -1.11 0.28 -11.41
CA GLU A 62 0.02 0.92 -12.09
C GLU A 62 1.17 1.19 -11.12
N ALA A 63 2.39 0.85 -11.54
CA ALA A 63 3.64 1.32 -10.92
C ALA A 63 4.49 2.02 -12.01
N PRO A 64 4.21 3.30 -12.32
CA PRO A 64 4.83 4.00 -13.45
C PRO A 64 6.35 4.09 -13.35
N THR A 65 6.90 4.18 -12.13
CA THR A 65 8.35 4.23 -11.90
C THR A 65 9.07 2.93 -12.26
N ARG A 66 8.33 1.82 -12.29
CA ARG A 66 8.81 0.52 -12.76
C ARG A 66 8.30 0.15 -14.16
N GLY A 67 7.43 0.97 -14.78
CA GLY A 67 6.85 0.71 -16.09
C GLY A 67 5.88 -0.48 -16.11
N ILE A 68 5.12 -0.67 -15.02
CA ILE A 68 4.16 -1.77 -14.84
C ILE A 68 2.75 -1.24 -14.95
N VAL A 69 1.91 -1.94 -15.70
CA VAL A 69 0.44 -1.77 -15.76
C VAL A 69 -0.20 -3.14 -15.81
N MET A 70 -1.22 -3.37 -14.98
CA MET A 70 -2.01 -4.59 -14.92
C MET A 70 -3.50 -4.24 -14.85
N ASP A 71 -4.36 -5.04 -15.47
CA ASP A 71 -5.81 -4.85 -15.52
C ASP A 71 -6.59 -6.13 -15.12
N ASN A 72 -5.89 -7.12 -14.61
CA ASN A 72 -6.45 -8.41 -14.20
C ASN A 72 -6.20 -8.64 -12.71
N PRO A 73 -7.24 -8.85 -11.88
CA PRO A 73 -7.08 -9.09 -10.43
C PRO A 73 -6.18 -10.28 -10.09
N GLY A 74 -6.17 -11.34 -10.93
CA GLY A 74 -5.32 -12.51 -10.71
C GLY A 74 -3.84 -12.18 -10.92
N ASP A 75 -3.50 -11.39 -11.94
CA ASP A 75 -2.12 -10.95 -12.19
C ASP A 75 -1.65 -9.99 -11.10
N ILE A 76 -2.54 -9.13 -10.62
CA ILE A 76 -2.27 -8.22 -9.50
C ILE A 76 -2.01 -9.01 -8.21
N LEU A 77 -2.81 -10.05 -7.92
CA LEU A 77 -2.59 -10.94 -6.78
C LEU A 77 -1.21 -11.59 -6.81
N GLU A 78 -0.79 -12.11 -7.98
CA GLU A 78 0.55 -12.69 -8.13
C GLU A 78 1.66 -11.64 -7.99
N ALA A 79 1.43 -10.41 -8.47
CA ALA A 79 2.36 -9.31 -8.26
C ALA A 79 2.53 -8.97 -6.77
N TYR A 80 1.46 -8.93 -5.98
CA TYR A 80 1.54 -8.74 -4.53
C TYR A 80 2.32 -9.87 -3.84
N ARG A 81 2.07 -11.12 -4.22
CA ARG A 81 2.85 -12.27 -3.72
C ARG A 81 4.35 -12.12 -4.05
N GLY A 82 4.66 -11.62 -5.26
CA GLY A 82 6.03 -11.27 -5.65
C GLY A 82 6.62 -10.13 -4.81
N ILE A 83 5.83 -9.10 -4.47
CA ILE A 83 6.25 -8.02 -3.57
C ILE A 83 6.67 -8.59 -2.21
N PHE A 84 5.85 -9.45 -1.60
CA PHE A 84 6.14 -10.03 -0.28
C PHE A 84 7.40 -10.91 -0.30
N ARG A 85 7.70 -11.59 -1.42
CA ARG A 85 8.94 -12.37 -1.57
C ARG A 85 10.17 -11.52 -1.92
N THR A 86 9.95 -10.27 -2.34
CA THR A 86 11.05 -9.36 -2.75
C THR A 86 11.41 -8.35 -1.68
N VAL A 87 10.41 -7.85 -0.93
CA VAL A 87 10.56 -6.71 -0.02
C VAL A 87 10.24 -7.12 1.41
N ALA A 88 11.21 -7.01 2.29
CA ALA A 88 11.00 -7.12 3.73
C ALA A 88 10.87 -5.71 4.33
N TYR A 89 9.68 -5.38 4.81
CA TYR A 89 9.45 -4.12 5.52
C TYR A 89 10.08 -4.16 6.90
N ARG A 90 10.78 -3.10 7.28
CA ARG A 90 11.33 -2.87 8.62
C ARG A 90 10.49 -1.82 9.36
N LYS A 91 10.06 -0.80 8.63
CA LYS A 91 9.27 0.31 9.19
C LYS A 91 8.49 0.99 8.09
N VAL A 92 7.27 1.44 8.42
CA VAL A 92 6.48 2.37 7.59
C VAL A 92 6.15 3.62 8.41
N ILE A 93 6.28 4.78 7.79
CA ILE A 93 5.91 6.07 8.35
C ILE A 93 4.80 6.67 7.47
N PRO A 94 3.52 6.52 7.86
CA PRO A 94 2.43 7.21 7.22
C PRO A 94 2.57 8.73 7.41
N LEU A 95 2.46 9.51 6.36
CA LEU A 95 2.63 10.96 6.41
C LEU A 95 1.29 11.68 6.29
N ARG A 96 0.49 11.30 5.30
CA ARG A 96 -0.83 11.89 5.06
C ARG A 96 -1.71 10.98 4.24
N ARG A 97 -3.01 11.01 4.54
CA ARG A 97 -4.06 10.41 3.71
C ARG A 97 -5.27 11.33 3.73
N PHE A 98 -5.86 11.54 2.57
CA PHE A 98 -7.11 12.28 2.43
C PHE A 98 -7.90 11.78 1.24
N ALA A 99 -9.21 12.06 1.23
CA ALA A 99 -10.11 11.56 0.21
C ALA A 99 -11.09 12.63 -0.29
N THR A 100 -11.59 12.38 -1.49
CA THR A 100 -12.80 12.94 -2.07
C THR A 100 -13.80 11.81 -2.31
N GLU A 101 -14.94 12.10 -2.94
CA GLU A 101 -15.89 11.05 -3.35
C GLU A 101 -15.31 10.09 -4.38
N GLN A 102 -14.30 10.52 -5.14
CA GLN A 102 -13.76 9.77 -6.29
C GLN A 102 -12.31 9.32 -6.10
N PHE A 103 -11.56 9.93 -5.17
CA PHE A 103 -10.13 9.67 -5.02
C PHE A 103 -9.72 9.56 -3.56
N VAL A 104 -8.75 8.69 -3.32
CA VAL A 104 -7.95 8.71 -2.09
C VAL A 104 -6.50 8.93 -2.47
N PHE A 105 -5.84 9.85 -1.79
CA PHE A 105 -4.40 10.04 -1.84
C PHE A 105 -3.78 9.50 -0.56
N ASP A 106 -2.70 8.73 -0.70
CA ASP A 106 -1.87 8.25 0.41
C ASP A 106 -0.41 8.57 0.17
N ASP A 107 0.31 8.91 1.22
CA ASP A 107 1.71 9.30 1.17
C ASP A 107 2.43 8.73 2.39
N GLN A 108 3.43 7.89 2.17
CA GLN A 108 4.16 7.18 3.22
C GLN A 108 5.63 6.94 2.87
N ILE A 109 6.43 6.62 3.87
CA ILE A 109 7.82 6.22 3.70
C ILE A 109 7.96 4.79 4.19
N GLY A 110 8.43 3.89 3.31
CA GLY A 110 8.82 2.54 3.67
C GLY A 110 10.33 2.44 3.86
N HIS A 111 10.77 1.86 4.97
CA HIS A 111 12.14 1.40 5.16
C HIS A 111 12.15 -0.10 4.96
N VAL A 112 12.83 -0.57 3.93
CA VAL A 112 12.77 -1.96 3.48
C VAL A 112 14.14 -2.53 3.22
N THR A 113 14.23 -3.87 3.22
CA THR A 113 15.38 -4.61 2.70
C THR A 113 14.93 -5.43 1.49
N LEU A 114 15.68 -5.39 0.40
CA LEU A 114 15.43 -6.31 -0.71
C LEU A 114 15.93 -7.70 -0.34
N VAL A 115 15.02 -8.66 -0.28
CA VAL A 115 15.29 -10.06 0.10
C VAL A 115 15.12 -11.03 -1.05
N GLY A 116 14.54 -10.56 -2.17
CA GLY A 116 14.30 -11.31 -3.40
C GLY A 116 14.37 -10.41 -4.63
N ASP A 117 14.09 -10.95 -5.81
CA ASP A 117 14.20 -10.30 -7.11
C ASP A 117 12.97 -10.50 -8.02
N GLU A 118 11.83 -10.87 -7.42
CA GLU A 118 10.61 -11.15 -8.19
C GLU A 118 9.85 -9.88 -8.62
N MET A 119 10.17 -8.72 -8.06
CA MET A 119 9.64 -7.44 -8.54
C MET A 119 10.46 -6.93 -9.71
N PRO A 120 9.87 -6.77 -10.91
CA PRO A 120 10.60 -6.29 -12.06
C PRO A 120 11.00 -4.82 -11.93
N ASN A 121 12.14 -4.47 -12.57
CA ASN A 121 12.63 -3.10 -12.75
C ASN A 121 12.98 -2.35 -11.47
N ILE A 122 13.30 -3.03 -10.37
CA ILE A 122 13.92 -2.40 -9.20
C ILE A 122 15.41 -2.18 -9.51
N PRO A 123 15.93 -0.92 -9.39
CA PRO A 123 17.30 -0.61 -9.81
C PRO A 123 18.38 -0.95 -8.77
N TYR A 124 18.09 -1.83 -7.82
CA TYR A 124 18.99 -2.20 -6.73
C TYR A 124 19.09 -3.72 -6.59
N PRO A 125 20.27 -4.25 -6.22
CA PRO A 125 20.44 -5.68 -5.97
C PRO A 125 19.83 -6.14 -4.65
N VAL A 126 19.53 -7.44 -4.56
CA VAL A 126 19.15 -8.12 -3.32
C VAL A 126 20.16 -7.83 -2.20
N GLY A 127 19.70 -7.66 -0.98
CA GLY A 127 20.48 -7.28 0.19
C GLY A 127 20.58 -5.75 0.39
N THR A 128 20.05 -4.92 -0.52
CA THR A 128 20.09 -3.47 -0.36
C THR A 128 19.03 -2.99 0.62
N GLU A 129 19.42 -2.15 1.57
CA GLU A 129 18.50 -1.39 2.43
C GLU A 129 18.05 -0.11 1.73
N LEU A 130 16.76 0.10 1.64
CA LEU A 130 16.15 1.17 0.89
C LEU A 130 15.19 1.99 1.77
N CYS A 131 15.15 3.29 1.46
CA CYS A 131 14.11 4.21 1.88
C CYS A 131 13.24 4.51 0.64
N VAL A 132 12.01 4.04 0.66
CA VAL A 132 11.09 4.16 -0.47
C VAL A 132 10.00 5.17 -0.10
N ARG A 133 9.93 6.30 -0.84
CA ARG A 133 8.76 7.16 -0.75
C ARG A 133 7.66 6.60 -1.63
N LEU A 134 6.53 6.29 -1.04
CA LEU A 134 5.35 5.75 -1.71
C LEU A 134 4.25 6.81 -1.69
N ALA A 135 3.78 7.19 -2.88
CA ALA A 135 2.60 8.02 -3.02
C ALA A 135 1.58 7.25 -3.86
N HIS A 136 0.43 6.93 -3.27
CA HIS A 136 -0.63 6.21 -3.96
C HIS A 136 -1.78 7.17 -4.31
N VAL A 137 -2.33 6.95 -5.50
CA VAL A 137 -3.59 7.56 -5.93
C VAL A 137 -4.56 6.44 -6.24
N PHE A 138 -5.64 6.37 -5.46
CA PHE A 138 -6.73 5.44 -5.68
C PHE A 138 -7.90 6.16 -6.31
N GLU A 139 -8.43 5.63 -7.42
CA GLU A 139 -9.72 6.04 -7.97
C GLU A 139 -10.79 5.10 -7.43
N MET A 140 -11.86 5.68 -6.87
CA MET A 140 -12.90 4.99 -6.13
C MET A 140 -14.24 5.08 -6.86
N LYS A 141 -14.98 3.98 -6.85
CA LYS A 141 -16.36 3.93 -7.36
C LYS A 141 -17.15 2.88 -6.61
N ASP A 142 -18.32 3.27 -6.10
CA ASP A 142 -19.24 2.38 -5.40
C ASP A 142 -18.56 1.54 -4.30
N GLY A 143 -17.63 2.16 -3.54
CA GLY A 143 -16.88 1.51 -2.47
C GLY A 143 -15.77 0.56 -2.94
N LYS A 144 -15.45 0.52 -4.22
CA LYS A 144 -14.37 -0.29 -4.78
C LYS A 144 -13.24 0.59 -5.31
N ILE A 145 -12.02 0.06 -5.24
CA ILE A 145 -10.85 0.64 -5.90
C ILE A 145 -10.92 0.23 -7.38
N VAL A 146 -11.09 1.19 -8.28
CA VAL A 146 -11.15 0.93 -9.72
C VAL A 146 -9.86 1.29 -10.43
N ARG A 147 -8.98 2.04 -9.79
CA ARG A 147 -7.61 2.30 -10.23
C ARG A 147 -6.71 2.54 -9.03
N GLU A 148 -5.52 1.97 -9.07
CA GLU A 148 -4.45 2.25 -8.13
C GLU A 148 -3.18 2.63 -8.88
N ILE A 149 -2.57 3.74 -8.51
CA ILE A 149 -1.29 4.18 -9.04
C ILE A 149 -0.30 4.31 -7.88
N ALA A 150 0.75 3.49 -7.90
CA ALA A 150 1.84 3.52 -6.93
C ALA A 150 3.04 4.26 -7.51
N TYR A 151 3.28 5.48 -7.06
CA TYR A 151 4.50 6.24 -7.36
C TYR A 151 5.59 5.87 -6.35
N GLU A 152 6.54 5.05 -6.77
CA GLU A 152 7.59 4.46 -5.93
C GLU A 152 8.92 5.16 -6.17
N MET A 153 9.40 5.90 -5.20
CA MET A 153 10.72 6.54 -5.28
C MET A 153 11.74 5.73 -4.47
N TRP A 154 12.37 4.78 -5.13
CA TRP A 154 13.37 3.88 -4.56
C TRP A 154 14.70 4.61 -4.35
N ARG A 155 15.19 4.66 -3.11
CA ARG A 155 16.44 5.33 -2.75
C ARG A 155 17.23 4.45 -1.77
N LYS A 156 18.54 4.35 -1.98
CA LYS A 156 19.40 3.64 -1.02
C LYS A 156 19.35 4.37 0.33
N GLU A 157 19.14 3.65 1.43
CA GLU A 157 19.13 4.24 2.78
C GLU A 157 20.48 4.92 3.07
N GLY A 158 20.40 6.11 3.67
CA GLY A 158 21.58 6.95 3.94
C GLY A 158 22.16 7.67 2.73
N ALA A 159 21.61 7.49 1.51
CA ALA A 159 22.05 8.29 0.35
C ALA A 159 21.63 9.77 0.49
N PRO A 160 22.38 10.71 -0.12
CA PRO A 160 22.05 12.14 -0.01
C PRO A 160 20.65 12.54 -0.48
N ASN A 161 20.05 11.75 -1.38
CA ASN A 161 18.70 11.98 -1.89
C ASN A 161 17.62 11.19 -1.10
N ALA A 162 17.98 10.42 -0.08
CA ALA A 162 17.05 9.70 0.80
C ALA A 162 16.67 10.57 2.01
N VAL A 163 16.24 11.80 1.75
CA VAL A 163 15.85 12.78 2.77
C VAL A 163 14.40 13.18 2.54
N ASP A 164 13.57 12.99 3.58
CA ASP A 164 12.17 13.38 3.58
C ASP A 164 11.88 14.29 4.78
N PHE A 165 10.91 15.18 4.63
CA PHE A 165 10.37 15.91 5.75
C PHE A 165 9.39 14.99 6.50
N ILE A 166 9.74 14.65 7.74
CA ILE A 166 8.89 13.86 8.63
C ILE A 166 8.33 14.81 9.68
N PRO A 167 7.01 14.99 9.79
CA PRO A 167 6.40 15.84 10.80
C PRO A 167 6.77 15.38 12.22
N ALA A 168 6.93 16.31 13.14
CA ALA A 168 7.12 15.97 14.56
C ALA A 168 5.91 15.17 15.07
N GLY A 169 6.16 14.01 15.66
CA GLY A 169 5.12 13.11 16.16
C GLY A 169 4.48 12.22 15.10
N ALA A 170 5.08 12.12 13.90
CA ALA A 170 4.64 11.14 12.89
C ALA A 170 4.61 9.72 13.50
N ARG A 171 3.57 8.96 13.16
CA ARG A 171 3.42 7.57 13.58
C ARG A 171 4.45 6.71 12.84
N GLU A 172 5.01 5.73 13.54
CA GLU A 172 5.86 4.69 12.96
C GLU A 172 5.22 3.32 13.18
N ILE A 173 5.10 2.53 12.12
CA ILE A 173 4.66 1.14 12.17
C ILE A 173 5.92 0.29 12.00
N LEU A 174 6.22 -0.54 13.00
CA LEU A 174 7.38 -1.43 12.99
C LEU A 174 6.94 -2.84 12.63
N PHE A 175 7.75 -3.52 11.84
CA PHE A 175 7.55 -4.90 11.45
C PHE A 175 8.55 -5.80 12.19
N GLU A 176 8.09 -6.93 12.69
CA GLU A 176 8.97 -7.91 13.35
C GLU A 176 9.90 -8.53 12.31
N PRO A 177 11.21 -8.65 12.60
CA PRO A 177 12.13 -9.34 11.70
C PRO A 177 11.72 -10.79 11.51
N GLY A 178 11.38 -11.19 10.28
CA GLY A 178 11.07 -12.58 9.93
C GLY A 178 9.57 -12.95 9.97
N ALA A 179 8.65 -12.04 10.28
CA ALA A 179 7.21 -12.33 10.25
C ALA A 179 6.68 -12.59 8.81
N GLU A 180 7.39 -12.15 7.80
CA GLU A 180 6.98 -12.28 6.39
C GLU A 180 7.61 -13.47 5.64
N HIS A 181 8.47 -14.27 6.29
CA HIS A 181 9.19 -15.38 5.66
C HIS A 181 8.85 -16.77 6.21
N ALA A 182 7.81 -16.89 7.02
CA ALA A 182 7.29 -18.21 7.41
C ALA A 182 6.51 -18.77 6.22
N SER A 183 7.21 -19.61 5.46
CA SER A 183 6.74 -20.41 4.32
C SER A 183 5.50 -21.24 4.58
#